data_57bc38a75b59e2c2dc76bc1611030c19
#
_entry.id   57bc38a75b59e2c2dc76bc1611030c19
#
_cell.length_a   1.000
_cell.length_b   1.000
_cell.length_c   1.000
_cell.angle_alpha   90.00
_cell.angle_beta   90.00
_cell.angle_gamma   90.00
#
_symmetry.space_group_name_H-M   'P 1'
#
loop_
_entity.id
_entity.type
_entity.pdbx_description
1 polymer ?
#
loop_
_entity_poly.entity_id
_entity_poly.type
_entity_poly.pdbx_seq_one_letter_code
_entity_poly.pdbx_strand_id
1 'polypeptide(L)'
;DTDRPLIIKVASIQSARMQVYFIDNDDYFQRKHVIADSNGREFEDNDERALFFARGVIETVKKLRWAPDIVHCHGWMSALVPVYLRSIYSDDPIFNNFKVIYSIYDNDFKSQFRSNFADKLRFDGIDAENLKLIKKPDFVNISKLAIKYSDGLIIGSETINEELTKFLKTVKKPILPYQDESEYIDAYNNFYDEMLS
;
A
#
# COMPACT_ATOMS: atom_id res chain seq x y z
N ASP A 1 -20.47 9.03 10.00
CA ASP A 1 -20.00 9.98 8.98
C ASP A 1 -19.03 10.95 9.65
N THR A 2 -17.77 10.58 9.66
CA THR A 2 -16.73 11.46 10.21
C THR A 2 -15.95 12.00 9.04
N ASP A 3 -16.30 13.21 8.65
CA ASP A 3 -15.57 14.02 7.68
C ASP A 3 -14.21 14.37 8.31
N ARG A 4 -13.18 13.61 7.97
CA ARG A 4 -11.83 13.81 8.52
C ARG A 4 -11.00 14.60 7.53
N PRO A 5 -10.42 15.74 7.94
CA PRO A 5 -9.65 16.58 7.05
C PRO A 5 -8.38 15.87 6.58
N LEU A 6 -8.15 15.86 5.27
CA LEU A 6 -6.90 15.44 4.66
C LEU A 6 -5.94 16.65 4.62
N ILE A 7 -4.90 16.60 5.42
CA ILE A 7 -3.85 17.61 5.46
C ILE A 7 -2.62 17.09 4.72
N ILE A 8 -2.11 17.86 3.76
CA ILE A 8 -0.90 17.51 3.02
C ILE A 8 0.20 18.48 3.37
N LYS A 9 1.26 17.96 3.98
CA LYS A 9 2.51 18.69 4.21
C LYS A 9 3.54 18.27 3.17
N VAL A 10 4.31 19.22 2.66
CA VAL A 10 5.27 18.97 1.57
C VAL A 10 6.68 19.36 1.99
N ALA A 11 7.62 18.50 1.72
CA ALA A 11 9.06 18.78 1.82
C ALA A 11 9.75 18.42 0.50
N SER A 12 10.87 19.06 0.21
CA SER A 12 11.67 18.82 -1.01
C SER A 12 13.08 18.43 -0.65
N ILE A 13 13.58 17.37 -1.26
CA ILE A 13 14.99 16.95 -1.24
C ILE A 13 15.60 17.35 -2.58
N GLN A 14 16.14 18.56 -2.65
CA GLN A 14 16.59 19.17 -3.91
C GLN A 14 17.70 18.36 -4.59
N SER A 15 18.65 17.83 -3.82
CA SER A 15 19.76 17.01 -4.34
C SER A 15 19.27 15.73 -5.04
N ALA A 16 18.15 15.17 -4.60
CA ALA A 16 17.54 13.97 -5.18
C ALA A 16 16.42 14.29 -6.19
N ARG A 17 16.09 15.57 -6.41
CA ARG A 17 14.91 16.00 -7.21
C ARG A 17 13.61 15.33 -6.75
N MET A 18 13.50 15.11 -5.44
CA MET A 18 12.39 14.38 -4.82
C MET A 18 11.50 15.34 -4.04
N GLN A 19 10.20 15.11 -4.13
CA GLN A 19 9.21 15.73 -3.24
C GLN A 19 8.62 14.66 -2.32
N VAL A 20 8.46 15.01 -1.05
CA VAL A 20 7.88 14.15 -0.02
C VAL A 20 6.55 14.77 0.41
N TYR A 21 5.47 14.04 0.21
CA TYR A 21 4.13 14.45 0.61
C TYR A 21 3.72 13.63 1.84
N PHE A 22 3.47 14.32 2.94
CA PHE A 22 2.99 13.69 4.17
C PHE A 22 1.48 13.73 4.19
N ILE A 23 0.86 12.57 4.21
CA ILE A 23 -0.57 12.40 4.46
C ILE A 23 -0.78 12.56 5.96
N ASP A 24 -1.39 13.65 6.38
CA ASP A 24 -1.52 14.00 7.79
C ASP A 24 -2.98 14.16 8.21
N ASN A 25 -3.23 13.78 9.46
CA ASN A 25 -4.48 13.96 10.16
C ASN A 25 -4.20 13.81 11.66
N ASP A 26 -4.66 14.75 12.47
CA ASP A 26 -4.37 14.81 13.90
C ASP A 26 -4.85 13.56 14.65
N ASP A 27 -6.01 13.02 14.30
CA ASP A 27 -6.57 11.83 14.97
C ASP A 27 -5.79 10.55 14.64
N TYR A 28 -5.28 10.43 13.40
CA TYR A 28 -4.68 9.20 12.93
C TYR A 28 -3.16 9.17 13.04
N PHE A 29 -2.47 10.30 12.82
CA PHE A 29 -1.01 10.30 12.63
C PHE A 29 -0.24 11.13 13.65
N GLN A 30 -0.88 11.94 14.47
CA GLN A 30 -0.21 12.62 15.59
C GLN A 30 -0.03 11.68 16.79
N ARG A 31 0.72 10.60 16.57
CA ARG A 31 1.03 9.59 17.59
C ARG A 31 2.53 9.37 17.65
N LYS A 32 3.01 9.11 18.86
CA LYS A 32 4.43 8.89 19.10
C LYS A 32 4.97 7.60 18.46
N HIS A 33 4.09 6.63 18.20
CA HIS A 33 4.42 5.33 17.64
C HIS A 33 3.60 5.06 16.36
N VAL A 34 4.14 4.22 15.47
CA VAL A 34 3.58 4.03 14.13
C VAL A 34 2.36 3.11 14.13
N ILE A 35 2.47 1.90 14.68
CA ILE A 35 1.42 0.86 14.58
C ILE A 35 0.93 0.33 15.94
N ALA A 36 1.70 0.56 17.00
CA ALA A 36 1.42 0.06 18.34
C ALA A 36 1.83 1.10 19.38
N ASP A 37 1.33 0.99 20.60
CA ASP A 37 1.74 1.83 21.73
C ASP A 37 3.11 1.43 22.29
N SER A 38 3.57 2.12 23.33
CA SER A 38 4.85 1.84 24.00
C SER A 38 4.93 0.45 24.65
N ASN A 39 3.81 -0.23 24.84
CA ASN A 39 3.70 -1.58 25.38
C ASN A 39 3.58 -2.64 24.30
N GLY A 40 3.66 -2.25 23.03
CA GLY A 40 3.51 -3.16 21.88
C GLY A 40 2.06 -3.52 21.56
N ARG A 41 1.06 -2.85 22.17
CA ARG A 41 -0.34 -3.06 21.83
C ARG A 41 -0.67 -2.29 20.57
N GLU A 42 -1.06 -3.00 19.53
CA GLU A 42 -1.44 -2.42 18.25
C GLU A 42 -2.68 -1.53 18.37
N PHE A 43 -2.68 -0.44 17.59
CA PHE A 43 -3.82 0.49 17.62
C PHE A 43 -5.03 -0.13 16.94
N GLU A 44 -6.18 -0.06 17.60
CA GLU A 44 -7.44 -0.66 17.12
C GLU A 44 -7.94 -0.04 15.80
N ASP A 45 -7.54 1.21 15.52
CA ASP A 45 -7.91 1.94 14.32
C ASP A 45 -6.89 1.85 13.17
N ASN A 46 -5.96 0.91 13.22
CA ASN A 46 -4.99 0.70 12.14
C ASN A 46 -5.67 0.42 10.78
N ASP A 47 -6.86 -0.18 10.78
CA ASP A 47 -7.68 -0.38 9.58
C ASP A 47 -8.15 0.96 8.97
N GLU A 48 -8.63 1.90 9.79
CA GLU A 48 -9.05 3.22 9.32
C GLU A 48 -7.87 4.07 8.87
N ARG A 49 -6.74 3.95 9.56
CA ARG A 49 -5.50 4.63 9.20
C ARG A 49 -5.00 4.17 7.82
N ALA A 50 -5.04 2.86 7.55
CA ALA A 50 -4.67 2.33 6.23
C ALA A 50 -5.64 2.79 5.12
N LEU A 51 -6.95 2.81 5.39
CA LEU A 51 -7.95 3.36 4.48
C LEU A 51 -7.72 4.84 4.19
N PHE A 52 -7.55 5.64 5.24
CA PHE A 52 -7.31 7.07 5.11
C PHE A 52 -6.03 7.36 4.33
N PHE A 53 -4.95 6.64 4.64
CA PHE A 53 -3.68 6.79 3.94
C PHE A 53 -3.82 6.47 2.44
N ALA A 54 -4.42 5.34 2.10
CA ALA A 54 -4.56 4.93 0.70
C ALA A 54 -5.38 5.94 -0.12
N ARG A 55 -6.52 6.39 0.39
CA ARG A 55 -7.34 7.41 -0.27
C ARG A 55 -6.62 8.77 -0.33
N GLY A 56 -5.96 9.15 0.76
CA GLY A 56 -5.20 10.40 0.84
C GLY A 56 -4.08 10.49 -0.18
N VAL A 57 -3.34 9.41 -0.41
CA VAL A 57 -2.31 9.33 -1.46
C VAL A 57 -2.92 9.56 -2.83
N ILE A 58 -3.98 8.83 -3.18
CA ILE A 58 -4.60 8.89 -4.50
C ILE A 58 -5.21 10.28 -4.75
N GLU A 59 -5.96 10.82 -3.80
CA GLU A 59 -6.53 12.15 -3.91
C GLU A 59 -5.46 13.26 -4.02
N THR A 60 -4.31 13.08 -3.38
CA THR A 60 -3.16 13.98 -3.52
C THR A 60 -2.63 13.97 -4.95
N VAL A 61 -2.40 12.80 -5.53
CA VAL A 61 -1.93 12.64 -6.91
C VAL A 61 -2.92 13.27 -7.89
N LYS A 62 -4.22 13.05 -7.71
CA LYS A 62 -5.28 13.66 -8.52
C LYS A 62 -5.26 15.18 -8.42
N LYS A 63 -5.19 15.73 -7.21
CA LYS A 63 -5.15 17.17 -6.98
C LYS A 63 -3.93 17.82 -7.64
N LEU A 64 -2.80 17.14 -7.64
CA LEU A 64 -1.58 17.59 -8.31
C LEU A 64 -1.63 17.42 -9.83
N ARG A 65 -2.64 16.73 -10.37
CA ARG A 65 -2.76 16.36 -11.79
C ARG A 65 -1.50 15.68 -12.34
N TRP A 66 -0.89 14.85 -11.53
CA TRP A 66 0.33 14.14 -11.86
C TRP A 66 -0.01 12.68 -12.24
N ALA A 67 0.10 12.36 -13.54
CA ALA A 67 -0.06 11.00 -14.01
C ALA A 67 1.23 10.20 -13.75
N PRO A 68 1.22 9.19 -12.86
CA PRO A 68 2.40 8.38 -12.59
C PRO A 68 2.62 7.32 -13.69
N ASP A 69 3.87 6.99 -13.99
CA ASP A 69 4.23 5.80 -14.78
C ASP A 69 4.26 4.56 -13.88
N ILE A 70 4.75 4.72 -12.65
CA ILE A 70 4.81 3.66 -11.64
C ILE A 70 4.26 4.17 -10.32
N VAL A 71 3.42 3.36 -9.69
CA VAL A 71 3.02 3.51 -8.29
C VAL A 71 3.64 2.37 -7.49
N HIS A 72 4.66 2.69 -6.69
CA HIS A 72 5.32 1.71 -5.84
C HIS A 72 4.82 1.82 -4.40
N CYS A 73 4.17 0.77 -3.93
CA CYS A 73 3.57 0.67 -2.61
C CYS A 73 4.45 -0.15 -1.67
N HIS A 74 4.73 0.36 -0.48
CA HIS A 74 5.63 -0.26 0.49
C HIS A 74 4.88 -0.74 1.73
N GLY A 75 4.87 -2.04 1.97
CA GLY A 75 4.32 -2.66 3.17
C GLY A 75 2.80 -2.54 3.32
N TRP A 76 2.29 -3.09 4.40
CA TRP A 76 0.85 -3.26 4.61
C TRP A 76 0.05 -1.95 4.74
N MET A 77 0.66 -0.87 5.25
CA MET A 77 -0.04 0.42 5.38
C MET A 77 -0.46 0.98 4.01
N SER A 78 0.28 0.67 2.95
CA SER A 78 -0.03 1.05 1.58
C SER A 78 -0.78 -0.03 0.78
N ALA A 79 -1.07 -1.17 1.39
CA ALA A 79 -1.65 -2.34 0.70
C ALA A 79 -3.01 -2.09 0.03
N LEU A 80 -3.75 -1.09 0.47
CA LEU A 80 -5.03 -0.73 -0.12
C LEU A 80 -4.90 0.19 -1.35
N VAL A 81 -3.74 0.84 -1.56
CA VAL A 81 -3.54 1.72 -2.73
C VAL A 81 -3.73 0.97 -4.05
N PRO A 82 -3.11 -0.21 -4.28
CA PRO A 82 -3.36 -1.01 -5.48
C PRO A 82 -4.84 -1.34 -5.69
N VAL A 83 -5.54 -1.67 -4.60
CA VAL A 83 -6.96 -2.05 -4.63
C VAL A 83 -7.82 -0.89 -5.11
N TYR A 84 -7.63 0.29 -4.51
CA TYR A 84 -8.39 1.49 -4.89
C TYR A 84 -8.09 1.92 -6.33
N LEU A 85 -6.82 1.92 -6.73
CA LEU A 85 -6.42 2.32 -8.08
C LEU A 85 -7.03 1.42 -9.16
N ARG A 86 -7.15 0.11 -8.91
CA ARG A 86 -7.67 -0.86 -9.88
C ARG A 86 -9.19 -1.12 -9.76
N SER A 87 -9.86 -0.48 -8.79
CA SER A 87 -11.31 -0.58 -8.62
C SER A 87 -11.98 0.79 -8.74
N ILE A 88 -11.91 1.61 -7.70
CA ILE A 88 -12.65 2.88 -7.59
C ILE A 88 -12.13 3.94 -8.57
N TYR A 89 -10.81 3.97 -8.80
CA TYR A 89 -10.16 4.97 -9.65
C TYR A 89 -9.76 4.42 -11.03
N SER A 90 -10.27 3.25 -11.42
CA SER A 90 -9.93 2.59 -12.69
C SER A 90 -10.27 3.42 -13.92
N ASP A 91 -11.32 4.24 -13.84
CA ASP A 91 -11.80 5.06 -14.95
C ASP A 91 -11.29 6.51 -14.90
N ASP A 92 -10.45 6.85 -13.89
CA ASP A 92 -9.90 8.19 -13.79
C ASP A 92 -8.75 8.38 -14.80
N PRO A 93 -8.83 9.42 -15.67
CA PRO A 93 -7.83 9.63 -16.74
C PRO A 93 -6.38 9.77 -16.26
N ILE A 94 -6.16 10.20 -15.00
CA ILE A 94 -4.83 10.32 -14.42
C ILE A 94 -4.17 8.94 -14.24
N PHE A 95 -4.98 7.90 -14.07
CA PHE A 95 -4.52 6.52 -13.83
C PHE A 95 -4.75 5.59 -15.02
N ASN A 96 -4.62 6.09 -16.25
CA ASN A 96 -4.88 5.28 -17.45
C ASN A 96 -3.72 4.37 -17.86
N ASN A 97 -2.48 4.79 -17.63
CA ASN A 97 -1.31 4.05 -18.12
C ASN A 97 -0.19 4.03 -17.08
N PHE A 98 -0.34 3.19 -16.10
CA PHE A 98 0.63 3.06 -15.00
C PHE A 98 0.80 1.60 -14.59
N LYS A 99 1.92 1.30 -13.94
CA LYS A 99 2.16 0.01 -13.29
C LYS A 99 2.13 0.16 -11.78
N VAL A 100 1.59 -0.85 -11.12
CA VAL A 100 1.59 -0.93 -9.65
C VAL A 100 2.59 -1.98 -9.21
N ILE A 101 3.54 -1.59 -8.37
CA ILE A 101 4.51 -2.47 -7.74
C ILE A 101 4.23 -2.50 -6.23
N TYR A 102 4.23 -3.67 -5.63
CA TYR A 102 4.04 -3.83 -4.20
C TYR A 102 5.24 -4.53 -3.55
N SER A 103 5.89 -3.84 -2.61
CA SER A 103 6.97 -4.40 -1.80
C SER A 103 6.44 -5.02 -0.52
N ILE A 104 6.83 -6.26 -0.27
CA ILE A 104 6.48 -7.07 0.90
C ILE A 104 7.64 -7.06 1.87
N TYR A 105 7.38 -6.70 3.13
CA TYR A 105 8.38 -6.62 4.18
C TYR A 105 8.05 -7.55 5.34
N ASP A 106 9.05 -7.80 6.18
CA ASP A 106 8.90 -8.43 7.50
C ASP A 106 8.40 -7.38 8.52
N ASN A 107 7.17 -6.95 8.33
CA ASN A 107 6.52 -5.92 9.16
C ASN A 107 5.08 -6.29 9.53
N ASP A 108 4.88 -7.57 9.82
CA ASP A 108 3.58 -8.14 10.13
C ASP A 108 2.93 -7.44 11.32
N PHE A 109 1.68 -7.02 11.17
CA PHE A 109 0.84 -6.78 12.33
C PHE A 109 0.22 -8.09 12.81
N LYS A 110 0.05 -8.25 14.11
CA LYS A 110 -0.36 -9.52 14.74
C LYS A 110 -1.85 -9.62 15.00
N SER A 111 -2.50 -8.47 15.20
CA SER A 111 -3.95 -8.39 15.37
C SER A 111 -4.67 -8.56 14.03
N GLN A 112 -5.98 -8.57 14.08
CA GLN A 112 -6.82 -8.43 12.89
C GLN A 112 -7.41 -7.02 12.86
N PHE A 113 -7.65 -6.51 11.67
CA PHE A 113 -8.48 -5.33 11.52
C PHE A 113 -9.91 -5.62 12.00
N ARG A 114 -10.66 -4.59 12.28
CA ARG A 114 -12.03 -4.74 12.80
C ARG A 114 -12.90 -5.55 11.85
N SER A 115 -13.85 -6.32 12.41
CA SER A 115 -14.72 -7.22 11.65
C SER A 115 -15.55 -6.54 10.55
N ASN A 116 -15.82 -5.24 10.71
CA ASN A 116 -16.55 -4.43 9.71
C ASN A 116 -15.63 -3.85 8.61
N PHE A 117 -14.36 -4.22 8.57
CA PHE A 117 -13.40 -3.68 7.59
C PHE A 117 -13.83 -3.97 6.14
N ALA A 118 -14.27 -5.21 5.86
CA ALA A 118 -14.78 -5.56 4.54
C ALA A 118 -16.02 -4.74 4.14
N ASP A 119 -16.88 -4.39 5.09
CA ASP A 119 -18.07 -3.56 4.83
C ASP A 119 -17.71 -2.12 4.50
N LYS A 120 -16.64 -1.58 5.12
CA LYS A 120 -16.11 -0.24 4.77
C LYS A 120 -15.63 -0.22 3.32
N LEU A 121 -14.86 -1.23 2.89
CA LEU A 121 -14.39 -1.33 1.52
C LEU A 121 -15.55 -1.53 0.51
N ARG A 122 -16.58 -2.30 0.88
CA ARG A 122 -17.78 -2.45 0.07
C ARG A 122 -18.55 -1.14 -0.06
N PHE A 123 -18.66 -0.38 1.01
CA PHE A 123 -19.29 0.94 0.99
C PHE A 123 -18.54 1.90 0.04
N ASP A 124 -17.23 1.81 -0.03
CA ASP A 124 -16.41 2.57 -0.98
C ASP A 124 -16.58 2.08 -2.44
N GLY A 125 -17.27 0.98 -2.68
CA GLY A 125 -17.56 0.45 -4.02
C GLY A 125 -16.65 -0.69 -4.49
N ILE A 126 -15.86 -1.29 -3.58
CA ILE A 126 -15.04 -2.46 -3.94
C ILE A 126 -15.93 -3.71 -4.03
N ASP A 127 -15.78 -4.45 -5.12
CA ASP A 127 -16.59 -5.62 -5.43
C ASP A 127 -16.51 -6.70 -4.32
N ALA A 128 -17.67 -7.25 -3.98
CA ALA A 128 -17.82 -8.29 -2.97
C ALA A 128 -16.98 -9.56 -3.25
N GLU A 129 -16.75 -9.90 -4.52
CA GLU A 129 -15.87 -11.03 -4.91
C GLU A 129 -14.45 -10.82 -4.43
N ASN A 130 -13.95 -9.61 -4.56
CA ASN A 130 -12.61 -9.24 -4.13
C ASN A 130 -12.47 -9.18 -2.60
N LEU A 131 -13.58 -8.91 -1.90
CA LEU A 131 -13.62 -8.88 -0.45
C LEU A 131 -13.64 -10.26 0.22
N LYS A 132 -13.80 -11.34 -0.55
CA LYS A 132 -13.74 -12.71 0.00
C LYS A 132 -12.41 -13.04 0.68
N LEU A 133 -11.31 -12.49 0.18
CA LEU A 133 -9.97 -12.66 0.76
C LEU A 133 -9.87 -12.08 2.17
N ILE A 134 -10.57 -10.99 2.44
CA ILE A 134 -10.50 -10.24 3.69
C ILE A 134 -11.69 -10.48 4.62
N LYS A 135 -12.37 -11.61 4.51
CA LYS A 135 -13.30 -12.07 5.56
C LYS A 135 -12.59 -12.19 6.92
N LYS A 136 -11.31 -12.54 6.87
CA LYS A 136 -10.38 -12.45 7.98
C LYS A 136 -9.32 -11.40 7.63
N PRO A 137 -9.48 -10.15 8.08
CA PRO A 137 -8.61 -9.04 7.67
C PRO A 137 -7.32 -9.00 8.49
N ASP A 138 -6.53 -10.06 8.39
CA ASP A 138 -5.19 -10.17 8.94
C ASP A 138 -4.12 -9.71 7.94
N PHE A 139 -2.89 -9.61 8.41
CA PHE A 139 -1.74 -9.18 7.61
C PHE A 139 -1.61 -9.98 6.29
N VAL A 140 -1.74 -11.30 6.37
CA VAL A 140 -1.57 -12.18 5.22
C VAL A 140 -2.64 -11.93 4.16
N ASN A 141 -3.89 -11.81 4.56
CA ASN A 141 -4.99 -11.61 3.62
C ASN A 141 -5.02 -10.19 3.03
N ILE A 142 -4.66 -9.18 3.81
CA ILE A 142 -4.46 -7.82 3.32
C ILE A 142 -3.32 -7.77 2.29
N SER A 143 -2.20 -8.41 2.58
CA SER A 143 -1.07 -8.52 1.65
C SER A 143 -1.44 -9.30 0.37
N LYS A 144 -2.15 -10.42 0.49
CA LYS A 144 -2.67 -11.17 -0.68
C LYS A 144 -3.58 -10.31 -1.56
N LEU A 145 -4.39 -9.45 -0.94
CA LEU A 145 -5.24 -8.52 -1.67
C LEU A 145 -4.40 -7.50 -2.45
N ALA A 146 -3.39 -6.89 -1.82
CA ALA A 146 -2.46 -5.99 -2.50
C ALA A 146 -1.73 -6.68 -3.66
N ILE A 147 -1.22 -7.90 -3.44
CA ILE A 147 -0.55 -8.71 -4.45
C ILE A 147 -1.47 -8.95 -5.66
N LYS A 148 -2.75 -9.24 -5.41
CA LYS A 148 -3.73 -9.47 -6.47
C LYS A 148 -3.87 -8.27 -7.42
N TYR A 149 -3.84 -7.06 -6.89
CA TYR A 149 -4.07 -5.82 -7.62
C TYR A 149 -2.79 -5.12 -8.11
N SER A 150 -1.61 -5.67 -7.83
CA SER A 150 -0.33 -5.17 -8.32
C SER A 150 0.09 -5.86 -9.61
N ASP A 151 0.89 -5.19 -10.43
CA ASP A 151 1.45 -5.72 -11.67
C ASP A 151 2.79 -6.44 -11.44
N GLY A 152 3.60 -5.94 -10.50
CA GLY A 152 4.87 -6.51 -10.09
C GLY A 152 5.05 -6.50 -8.58
N LEU A 153 5.95 -7.32 -8.09
CA LEU A 153 6.21 -7.50 -6.65
C LEU A 153 7.70 -7.37 -6.36
N ILE A 154 8.03 -6.88 -5.18
CA ILE A 154 9.40 -6.85 -4.67
C ILE A 154 9.41 -7.48 -3.28
N ILE A 155 10.36 -8.35 -3.02
CA ILE A 155 10.64 -8.85 -1.67
C ILE A 155 11.56 -7.85 -1.00
N GLY A 156 11.03 -7.09 -0.07
CA GLY A 156 11.73 -5.94 0.56
C GLY A 156 12.50 -6.30 1.84
N SER A 157 12.41 -7.54 2.32
CA SER A 157 13.16 -8.06 3.47
C SER A 157 13.78 -9.42 3.14
N GLU A 158 14.90 -9.74 3.76
CA GLU A 158 15.59 -11.03 3.58
C GLU A 158 14.67 -12.23 3.86
N THR A 159 13.84 -12.08 4.87
CA THR A 159 12.76 -13.02 5.19
C THR A 159 11.43 -12.30 5.23
N ILE A 160 10.37 -12.97 4.85
CA ILE A 160 8.99 -12.51 4.95
C ILE A 160 8.11 -13.60 5.54
N ASN A 161 6.88 -13.26 5.87
CA ASN A 161 5.90 -14.20 6.40
C ASN A 161 5.82 -15.50 5.58
N GLU A 162 5.92 -16.67 6.26
CA GLU A 162 5.96 -17.97 5.59
C GLU A 162 4.72 -18.26 4.73
N GLU A 163 3.55 -17.83 5.16
CA GLU A 163 2.31 -18.01 4.39
C GLU A 163 2.34 -17.22 3.09
N LEU A 164 2.88 -16.00 3.13
CA LEU A 164 3.10 -15.20 1.93
C LEU A 164 4.17 -15.82 1.04
N THR A 165 5.26 -16.33 1.59
CA THR A 165 6.28 -17.06 0.83
C THR A 165 5.69 -18.25 0.07
N LYS A 166 4.81 -19.01 0.71
CA LYS A 166 4.10 -20.14 0.06
C LYS A 166 3.12 -19.63 -1.02
N PHE A 167 2.39 -18.57 -0.74
CA PHE A 167 1.45 -17.97 -1.68
C PHE A 167 2.16 -17.44 -2.94
N LEU A 168 3.27 -16.76 -2.79
CA LEU A 168 4.05 -16.19 -3.90
C LEU A 168 4.50 -17.23 -4.93
N LYS A 169 4.71 -18.49 -4.53
CA LYS A 169 5.00 -19.60 -5.46
C LYS A 169 3.86 -19.88 -6.45
N THR A 170 2.65 -19.44 -6.15
CA THR A 170 1.47 -19.60 -7.02
C THR A 170 1.19 -18.39 -7.89
N VAL A 171 1.88 -17.28 -7.64
CA VAL A 171 1.68 -16.01 -8.33
C VAL A 171 2.44 -15.99 -9.66
N LYS A 172 1.73 -15.60 -10.75
CA LYS A 172 2.31 -15.52 -12.10
C LYS A 172 2.61 -14.07 -12.50
N LYS A 173 3.27 -13.33 -11.64
CA LYS A 173 3.67 -11.93 -11.86
C LYS A 173 5.18 -11.82 -11.73
N PRO A 174 5.80 -10.80 -12.34
CA PRO A 174 7.21 -10.50 -12.08
C PRO A 174 7.44 -10.28 -10.58
N ILE A 175 8.46 -10.93 -10.03
CA ILE A 175 8.85 -10.80 -8.62
C ILE A 175 10.36 -10.55 -8.57
N LEU A 176 10.74 -9.38 -8.09
CA LEU A 176 12.13 -9.10 -7.74
C LEU A 176 12.42 -9.69 -6.35
N PRO A 177 13.37 -10.64 -6.23
CA PRO A 177 13.78 -11.16 -4.93
C PRO A 177 14.47 -10.08 -4.10
N TYR A 178 14.64 -10.34 -2.79
CA TYR A 178 15.34 -9.43 -1.90
C TYR A 178 16.72 -9.05 -2.44
N GLN A 179 17.03 -7.78 -2.32
CA GLN A 179 18.31 -7.18 -2.68
C GLN A 179 18.92 -6.55 -1.44
N ASP A 180 20.22 -6.69 -1.26
CA ASP A 180 20.93 -6.04 -0.18
C ASP A 180 21.15 -4.53 -0.44
N GLU A 181 21.71 -3.83 0.57
CA GLU A 181 21.91 -2.38 0.49
C GLU A 181 22.84 -1.94 -0.64
N SER A 182 23.74 -2.81 -1.12
CA SER A 182 24.69 -2.48 -2.17
C SER A 182 24.11 -2.57 -3.58
N GLU A 183 23.07 -3.39 -3.77
CA GLU A 183 22.54 -3.73 -5.09
C GLU A 183 21.11 -3.22 -5.35
N TYR A 184 20.34 -2.89 -4.29
CA TYR A 184 18.91 -2.64 -4.43
C TYR A 184 18.57 -1.48 -5.37
N ILE A 185 19.40 -0.43 -5.44
CA ILE A 185 19.10 0.74 -6.28
C ILE A 185 19.09 0.34 -7.76
N ASP A 186 20.13 -0.34 -8.21
CA ASP A 186 20.24 -0.76 -9.61
C ASP A 186 19.22 -1.85 -9.95
N ALA A 187 18.99 -2.79 -9.04
CA ALA A 187 18.01 -3.84 -9.22
C ALA A 187 16.58 -3.28 -9.32
N TYR A 188 16.22 -2.29 -8.49
CA TYR A 188 14.92 -1.65 -8.55
C TYR A 188 14.74 -0.85 -9.84
N ASN A 189 15.76 -0.09 -10.25
CA ASN A 189 15.70 0.65 -11.51
C ASN A 189 15.51 -0.28 -12.70
N ASN A 190 16.27 -1.37 -12.79
CA ASN A 190 16.12 -2.37 -13.83
C ASN A 190 14.72 -3.00 -13.81
N PHE A 191 14.20 -3.30 -12.63
CA PHE A 191 12.85 -3.86 -12.50
C PHE A 191 11.76 -2.88 -12.94
N TYR A 192 11.92 -1.58 -12.65
CA TYR A 192 11.00 -0.55 -13.14
C TYR A 192 11.02 -0.46 -14.66
N ASP A 193 12.20 -0.50 -15.28
CA ASP A 193 12.35 -0.47 -16.74
C ASP A 193 11.71 -1.70 -17.38
N GLU A 194 11.89 -2.88 -16.82
CA GLU A 194 11.21 -4.11 -17.25
C GLU A 194 9.68 -4.00 -17.16
N MET A 195 9.17 -3.39 -16.09
CA MET A 195 7.73 -3.22 -15.91
C MET A 195 7.11 -2.22 -16.87
N LEU A 196 7.89 -1.27 -17.40
CA LEU A 196 7.44 -0.24 -18.34
C LEU A 196 7.63 -0.63 -19.81
N SER A 197 8.44 -1.66 -20.09
CA SER A 197 8.64 -2.19 -21.45
C SER A 197 7.44 -3.02 -21.90
#